data_82bb6ad99b433efec17c06863f12e8de
#
_entry.id   82bb6ad99b433efec17c06863f12e8de
#
_cell.length_a   1.000
_cell.length_b   1.000
_cell.length_c   1.000
_cell.angle_alpha   90.00
_cell.angle_beta   90.00
_cell.angle_gamma   90.00
#
_symmetry.space_group_name_H-M   'P 1'
#
loop_
_entity.id
_entity.type
_entity.pdbx_description
1 polymer ?
#
loop_
_entity_poly.entity_id
_entity_poly.type
_entity_poly.pdbx_seq_one_letter_code
_entity_poly.pdbx_strand_id
1 'polypeptide(L)'
;MRTILITTANGMFGGGLALELAGAPDVQVRAMVRDRSKFTAEAPNIEVVEGDMDRPESLVGPMQGVTNVFLAAPISDQIGPRYKNVVEAAKNSGKPHIAAIHGAVNHKGDKLEETFDAGIEALKSSGLPWTLISPTSVMETALNAVEGTAPLGCVLSMTGEGKNALVANRDVAIATRAVITGSGHDGKDYRLTGPQLLDMEQICAAISKQVGRTITYYDLPEDEFAAMMLKNTEIKDPAVLEQMVIMHLRAWKEGRAEVITDAFTELTGEPGTTLEDWLKTNHQLFDAKPTIAQRATGALLRGKYSKYAKH
;
A
#
# COMPACT_ATOMS: atom_id res chain seq x y z
N MET A 1 -26.75 8.27 -10.68
CA MET A 1 -26.14 7.20 -9.85
C MET A 1 -24.87 6.72 -10.56
N ARG A 2 -23.72 6.66 -9.87
CA ARG A 2 -22.46 6.12 -10.39
C ARG A 2 -22.34 4.66 -10.00
N THR A 3 -21.93 3.80 -10.92
CA THR A 3 -21.54 2.42 -10.62
C THR A 3 -20.02 2.31 -10.66
N ILE A 4 -19.42 2.03 -9.50
CA ILE A 4 -17.98 1.98 -9.30
C ILE A 4 -17.54 0.53 -9.13
N LEU A 5 -16.74 0.00 -10.08
CA LEU A 5 -16.12 -1.32 -9.95
C LEU A 5 -14.80 -1.19 -9.18
N ILE A 6 -14.64 -1.99 -8.13
CA ILE A 6 -13.39 -2.10 -7.36
C ILE A 6 -12.77 -3.47 -7.64
N THR A 7 -11.61 -3.52 -8.31
CA THR A 7 -11.05 -4.78 -8.85
C THR A 7 -10.45 -5.73 -7.80
N THR A 8 -10.08 -5.22 -6.63
CA THR A 8 -9.52 -6.00 -5.51
C THR A 8 -10.20 -5.59 -4.20
N ALA A 9 -11.51 -5.77 -4.15
CA ALA A 9 -12.33 -5.22 -3.07
C ALA A 9 -12.01 -5.77 -1.66
N ASN A 10 -11.37 -6.95 -1.57
CA ASN A 10 -10.88 -7.52 -0.31
C ASN A 10 -9.38 -7.23 -0.05
N GLY A 11 -8.73 -6.47 -0.92
CA GLY A 11 -7.35 -6.00 -0.72
C GLY A 11 -7.29 -4.71 0.09
N MET A 12 -6.09 -4.31 0.50
CA MET A 12 -5.86 -3.13 1.33
C MET A 12 -6.48 -1.86 0.74
N PHE A 13 -6.11 -1.50 -0.49
CA PHE A 13 -6.63 -0.29 -1.15
C PHE A 13 -8.10 -0.43 -1.55
N GLY A 14 -8.46 -1.57 -2.16
CA GLY A 14 -9.85 -1.81 -2.59
C GLY A 14 -10.82 -1.92 -1.43
N GLY A 15 -10.42 -2.60 -0.36
CA GLY A 15 -11.22 -2.70 0.87
C GLY A 15 -11.38 -1.35 1.56
N GLY A 16 -10.31 -0.55 1.66
CA GLY A 16 -10.38 0.81 2.19
C GLY A 16 -11.35 1.69 1.40
N LEU A 17 -11.28 1.66 0.06
CA LEU A 17 -12.19 2.42 -0.78
C LEU A 17 -13.65 1.91 -0.67
N ALA A 18 -13.87 0.60 -0.59
CA ALA A 18 -15.20 0.03 -0.43
C ALA A 18 -15.87 0.52 0.87
N LEU A 19 -15.09 0.60 1.96
CA LEU A 19 -15.56 1.14 3.25
C LEU A 19 -15.87 2.64 3.15
N GLU A 20 -15.03 3.43 2.49
CA GLU A 20 -15.26 4.88 2.30
C GLU A 20 -16.48 5.18 1.41
N LEU A 21 -16.85 4.27 0.52
CA LEU A 21 -18.03 4.40 -0.35
C LEU A 21 -19.28 3.72 0.24
N ALA A 22 -19.15 2.98 1.34
CA ALA A 22 -20.27 2.30 1.98
C ALA A 22 -21.33 3.29 2.44
N GLY A 23 -22.58 3.09 2.01
CA GLY A 23 -23.71 3.97 2.33
C GLY A 23 -23.68 5.35 1.65
N ALA A 24 -22.71 5.62 0.77
CA ALA A 24 -22.64 6.89 0.05
C ALA A 24 -23.86 7.05 -0.88
N PRO A 25 -24.55 8.21 -0.87
CA PRO A 25 -25.67 8.46 -1.75
C PRO A 25 -25.19 8.50 -3.21
N ASP A 26 -26.05 8.11 -4.14
CA ASP A 26 -25.82 8.13 -5.59
C ASP A 26 -24.62 7.31 -6.09
N VAL A 27 -24.08 6.41 -5.25
CA VAL A 27 -22.99 5.49 -5.58
C VAL A 27 -23.47 4.05 -5.39
N GLN A 28 -23.32 3.23 -6.43
CA GLN A 28 -23.39 1.77 -6.37
C GLN A 28 -21.95 1.22 -6.45
N VAL A 29 -21.53 0.53 -5.43
CA VAL A 29 -20.22 -0.15 -5.40
C VAL A 29 -20.40 -1.57 -5.94
N ARG A 30 -19.57 -1.93 -6.91
CA ARG A 30 -19.44 -3.31 -7.37
C ARG A 30 -18.09 -3.85 -6.90
N ALA A 31 -18.13 -4.58 -5.80
CA ALA A 31 -16.96 -5.16 -5.15
C ALA A 31 -16.55 -6.45 -5.88
N MET A 32 -15.49 -6.38 -6.71
CA MET A 32 -15.01 -7.55 -7.44
C MET A 32 -14.01 -8.34 -6.61
N VAL A 33 -14.27 -9.62 -6.46
CA VAL A 33 -13.44 -10.60 -5.74
C VAL A 33 -13.34 -11.89 -6.52
N ARG A 34 -12.31 -12.70 -6.27
CA ARG A 34 -12.18 -14.03 -6.86
C ARG A 34 -13.04 -15.10 -6.16
N ASP A 35 -13.39 -14.81 -4.91
CA ASP A 35 -14.17 -15.72 -4.05
C ASP A 35 -15.06 -14.86 -3.14
N ARG A 36 -16.37 -14.93 -3.37
CA ARG A 36 -17.38 -14.12 -2.63
C ARG A 36 -17.35 -14.40 -1.13
N SER A 37 -17.00 -15.60 -0.71
CA SER A 37 -16.99 -15.98 0.70
C SER A 37 -15.93 -15.22 1.53
N LYS A 38 -14.96 -14.58 0.86
CA LYS A 38 -13.87 -13.82 1.48
C LYS A 38 -14.14 -12.32 1.58
N PHE A 39 -15.30 -11.85 1.13
CA PHE A 39 -15.67 -10.45 1.24
C PHE A 39 -16.71 -10.29 2.34
N THR A 40 -16.41 -9.47 3.34
CA THR A 40 -17.21 -9.34 4.56
C THR A 40 -17.83 -7.97 4.78
N ALA A 41 -17.44 -6.97 3.96
CA ALA A 41 -18.06 -5.64 4.10
C ALA A 41 -19.49 -5.65 3.55
N GLU A 42 -20.44 -5.24 4.38
CA GLU A 42 -21.86 -5.16 4.04
C GLU A 42 -22.35 -3.71 4.10
N ALA A 43 -22.95 -3.26 3.01
CA ALA A 43 -23.70 -2.01 2.96
C ALA A 43 -24.77 -2.09 1.87
N PRO A 44 -25.88 -1.33 1.98
CA PRO A 44 -26.99 -1.41 1.03
C PRO A 44 -26.60 -1.10 -0.42
N ASN A 45 -25.53 -0.34 -0.62
CA ASN A 45 -25.02 0.06 -1.92
C ASN A 45 -23.80 -0.76 -2.38
N ILE A 46 -23.49 -1.90 -1.75
CA ILE A 46 -22.40 -2.80 -2.16
C ILE A 46 -22.97 -4.08 -2.76
N GLU A 47 -22.67 -4.30 -4.03
CA GLU A 47 -22.89 -5.57 -4.75
C GLU A 47 -21.57 -6.33 -4.87
N VAL A 48 -21.51 -7.57 -4.41
CA VAL A 48 -20.33 -8.43 -4.57
C VAL A 48 -20.44 -9.19 -5.89
N VAL A 49 -19.40 -9.08 -6.72
CA VAL A 49 -19.31 -9.78 -8.01
C VAL A 49 -18.03 -10.63 -8.07
N GLU A 50 -18.09 -11.74 -8.81
CA GLU A 50 -16.92 -12.55 -9.07
C GLU A 50 -16.24 -12.12 -10.35
N GLY A 51 -14.90 -12.02 -10.29
CA GLY A 51 -14.06 -11.73 -11.44
C GLY A 51 -12.60 -11.94 -11.08
N ASP A 52 -11.83 -12.32 -12.08
CA ASP A 52 -10.40 -12.61 -11.97
C ASP A 52 -9.65 -11.89 -13.09
N MET A 53 -8.74 -10.99 -12.70
CA MET A 53 -7.94 -10.24 -13.68
C MET A 53 -6.99 -11.11 -14.50
N ASP A 54 -6.72 -12.35 -14.06
CA ASP A 54 -5.95 -13.33 -14.83
C ASP A 54 -6.82 -14.09 -15.85
N ARG A 55 -8.16 -13.88 -15.80
CA ARG A 55 -9.14 -14.48 -16.72
C ARG A 55 -10.04 -13.39 -17.34
N PRO A 56 -9.61 -12.76 -18.47
CA PRO A 56 -10.28 -11.61 -19.07
C PRO A 56 -11.77 -11.82 -19.35
N GLU A 57 -12.18 -13.04 -19.70
CA GLU A 57 -13.58 -13.39 -19.96
C GLU A 57 -14.46 -13.21 -18.72
N SER A 58 -13.91 -13.36 -17.53
CA SER A 58 -14.62 -13.19 -16.26
C SER A 58 -14.92 -11.72 -15.92
N LEU A 59 -14.26 -10.77 -16.61
CA LEU A 59 -14.42 -9.34 -16.38
C LEU A 59 -15.62 -8.74 -17.11
N VAL A 60 -16.16 -9.43 -18.11
CA VAL A 60 -17.24 -8.91 -18.99
C VAL A 60 -18.50 -8.58 -18.17
N GLY A 61 -18.97 -9.50 -17.33
CA GLY A 61 -20.14 -9.28 -16.48
C GLY A 61 -19.95 -8.16 -15.46
N PRO A 62 -18.89 -8.22 -14.61
CA PRO A 62 -18.55 -7.17 -13.65
C PRO A 62 -18.44 -5.77 -14.26
N MET A 63 -17.99 -5.63 -15.52
CA MET A 63 -17.77 -4.35 -16.17
C MET A 63 -19.04 -3.72 -16.78
N GLN A 64 -20.13 -4.45 -16.92
CA GLN A 64 -21.36 -3.93 -17.57
C GLN A 64 -21.99 -2.78 -16.78
N GLY A 65 -22.23 -1.64 -17.45
CA GLY A 65 -22.88 -0.47 -16.85
C GLY A 65 -22.02 0.28 -15.82
N VAL A 66 -20.73 -0.05 -15.74
CA VAL A 66 -19.78 0.63 -14.86
C VAL A 66 -19.45 2.02 -15.43
N THR A 67 -19.50 3.04 -14.56
CA THR A 67 -19.11 4.41 -14.92
C THR A 67 -17.69 4.75 -14.50
N ASN A 68 -17.20 4.09 -13.45
CA ASN A 68 -15.86 4.31 -12.91
C ASN A 68 -15.26 2.97 -12.46
N VAL A 69 -13.97 2.80 -12.67
CA VAL A 69 -13.21 1.62 -12.20
C VAL A 69 -12.12 2.10 -11.25
N PHE A 70 -12.06 1.50 -10.07
CA PHE A 70 -10.86 1.55 -9.26
C PHE A 70 -10.01 0.32 -9.58
N LEU A 71 -8.84 0.57 -10.16
CA LEU A 71 -7.92 -0.47 -10.63
C LEU A 71 -6.74 -0.60 -9.67
N ALA A 72 -6.70 -1.70 -8.95
CA ALA A 72 -5.56 -2.15 -8.16
C ALA A 72 -5.35 -3.64 -8.39
N ALA A 73 -4.11 -4.11 -8.28
CA ALA A 73 -3.77 -5.53 -8.39
C ALA A 73 -2.70 -5.90 -7.35
N PRO A 74 -2.63 -7.17 -6.92
CA PRO A 74 -1.52 -7.63 -6.08
C PRO A 74 -0.17 -7.42 -6.79
N ILE A 75 0.81 -6.95 -6.03
CA ILE A 75 2.19 -6.79 -6.51
C ILE A 75 2.74 -8.16 -6.93
N SER A 76 3.07 -8.29 -8.20
CA SER A 76 3.69 -9.46 -8.80
C SER A 76 4.14 -9.14 -10.23
N ASP A 77 4.83 -10.06 -10.87
CA ASP A 77 5.16 -9.98 -12.30
C ASP A 77 3.94 -9.97 -13.24
N GLN A 78 2.75 -10.31 -12.71
CA GLN A 78 1.48 -10.29 -13.44
C GLN A 78 0.72 -8.94 -13.33
N ILE A 79 1.25 -7.94 -12.64
CA ILE A 79 0.51 -6.68 -12.42
C ILE A 79 0.22 -5.96 -13.74
N GLY A 80 1.20 -5.88 -14.64
CA GLY A 80 1.02 -5.28 -15.97
C GLY A 80 -0.01 -6.01 -16.84
N PRO A 81 0.09 -7.33 -17.02
CA PRO A 81 -0.94 -8.14 -17.70
C PRO A 81 -2.35 -7.93 -17.12
N ARG A 82 -2.50 -7.93 -15.78
CA ARG A 82 -3.78 -7.70 -15.10
C ARG A 82 -4.37 -6.33 -15.42
N TYR A 83 -3.55 -5.29 -15.40
CA TYR A 83 -3.96 -3.93 -15.77
C TYR A 83 -4.46 -3.88 -17.22
N LYS A 84 -3.71 -4.48 -18.16
CA LYS A 84 -4.10 -4.59 -19.56
C LYS A 84 -5.46 -5.29 -19.75
N ASN A 85 -5.69 -6.39 -19.03
CA ASN A 85 -6.95 -7.13 -19.11
C ASN A 85 -8.15 -6.27 -18.64
N VAL A 86 -8.00 -5.51 -17.55
CA VAL A 86 -9.05 -4.60 -17.07
C VAL A 86 -9.27 -3.44 -18.03
N VAL A 87 -8.21 -2.84 -18.57
CA VAL A 87 -8.29 -1.76 -19.57
C VAL A 87 -9.04 -2.23 -20.82
N GLU A 88 -8.74 -3.42 -21.35
CA GLU A 88 -9.43 -3.97 -22.51
C GLU A 88 -10.91 -4.26 -22.21
N ALA A 89 -11.24 -4.83 -21.03
CA ALA A 89 -12.62 -5.02 -20.63
C ALA A 89 -13.38 -3.67 -20.54
N ALA A 90 -12.75 -2.63 -20.00
CA ALA A 90 -13.32 -1.29 -19.89
C ALA A 90 -13.56 -0.64 -21.27
N LYS A 91 -12.64 -0.77 -22.23
CA LYS A 91 -12.80 -0.29 -23.61
C LYS A 91 -14.05 -0.86 -24.27
N ASN A 92 -14.38 -2.11 -23.98
CA ASN A 92 -15.49 -2.83 -24.55
C ASN A 92 -16.83 -2.65 -23.77
N SER A 93 -16.84 -1.88 -22.69
CA SER A 93 -17.97 -1.79 -21.74
C SER A 93 -18.43 -0.37 -21.41
N GLY A 94 -18.37 0.55 -22.36
CA GLY A 94 -18.89 1.91 -22.17
C GLY A 94 -17.85 2.95 -21.79
N LYS A 95 -16.57 2.60 -21.80
CA LYS A 95 -15.44 3.50 -21.57
C LYS A 95 -15.50 4.25 -20.23
N PRO A 96 -15.56 3.54 -19.10
CA PRO A 96 -15.56 4.16 -17.79
C PRO A 96 -14.25 4.92 -17.51
N HIS A 97 -14.29 5.88 -16.58
CA HIS A 97 -13.08 6.49 -16.03
C HIS A 97 -12.34 5.48 -15.14
N ILE A 98 -11.04 5.35 -15.31
CA ILE A 98 -10.21 4.42 -14.52
C ILE A 98 -9.31 5.21 -13.56
N ALA A 99 -9.56 5.08 -12.25
CA ALA A 99 -8.62 5.49 -11.22
C ALA A 99 -7.72 4.30 -10.86
N ALA A 100 -6.45 4.36 -11.24
CA ALA A 100 -5.53 3.24 -11.09
C ALA A 100 -4.49 3.49 -10.00
N ILE A 101 -4.23 2.49 -9.16
CA ILE A 101 -3.09 2.54 -8.24
C ILE A 101 -1.79 2.44 -9.03
N HIS A 102 -0.85 3.33 -8.68
CA HIS A 102 0.54 3.31 -9.10
C HIS A 102 1.42 3.50 -7.85
N GLY A 103 2.71 3.73 -7.96
CA GLY A 103 3.59 4.04 -6.84
C GLY A 103 4.23 5.41 -6.97
N ALA A 104 4.35 6.15 -5.88
CA ALA A 104 5.10 7.40 -5.84
C ALA A 104 6.60 7.20 -5.60
N VAL A 105 7.00 6.05 -5.05
CA VAL A 105 8.41 5.70 -4.86
C VAL A 105 9.04 5.38 -6.21
N ASN A 106 10.22 5.94 -6.46
CA ASN A 106 10.95 5.68 -7.69
C ASN A 106 11.65 4.32 -7.63
N HIS A 107 11.16 3.38 -8.42
CA HIS A 107 11.71 2.03 -8.57
C HIS A 107 12.48 1.85 -9.89
N LYS A 108 12.97 2.94 -10.49
CA LYS A 108 13.65 2.92 -11.79
C LYS A 108 14.77 1.87 -11.84
N GLY A 109 14.66 0.96 -12.80
CA GLY A 109 15.57 -0.16 -12.99
C GLY A 109 15.23 -1.41 -12.19
N ASP A 110 14.18 -1.36 -11.36
CA ASP A 110 13.66 -2.54 -10.67
C ASP A 110 12.60 -3.24 -11.55
N LYS A 111 12.56 -4.56 -11.52
CA LYS A 111 11.60 -5.36 -12.31
C LYS A 111 10.13 -5.01 -12.03
N LEU A 112 9.83 -4.52 -10.83
CA LEU A 112 8.47 -4.08 -10.47
C LEU A 112 8.04 -2.87 -11.30
N GLU A 113 8.92 -1.87 -11.46
CA GLU A 113 8.64 -0.68 -12.28
C GLU A 113 8.33 -1.07 -13.72
N GLU A 114 9.18 -1.89 -14.34
CA GLU A 114 8.97 -2.34 -15.72
C GLU A 114 7.60 -2.98 -15.91
N THR A 115 7.18 -3.79 -14.96
CA THR A 115 5.89 -4.50 -15.00
C THR A 115 4.72 -3.54 -14.79
N PHE A 116 4.82 -2.62 -13.82
CA PHE A 116 3.82 -1.57 -13.58
C PHE A 116 3.71 -0.65 -14.80
N ASP A 117 4.83 -0.14 -15.30
CA ASP A 117 4.86 0.79 -16.41
C ASP A 117 4.16 0.23 -17.65
N ALA A 118 4.35 -1.05 -17.95
CA ALA A 118 3.66 -1.69 -19.06
C ALA A 118 2.13 -1.68 -18.93
N GLY A 119 1.61 -1.76 -17.70
CA GLY A 119 0.17 -1.64 -17.41
C GLY A 119 -0.33 -0.19 -17.46
N ILE A 120 0.45 0.73 -16.91
CA ILE A 120 0.14 2.18 -16.92
C ILE A 120 0.18 2.75 -18.33
N GLU A 121 1.15 2.38 -19.16
CA GLU A 121 1.21 2.80 -20.56
C GLU A 121 0.03 2.26 -21.36
N ALA A 122 -0.40 1.03 -21.12
CA ALA A 122 -1.61 0.48 -21.73
C ALA A 122 -2.86 1.30 -21.33
N LEU A 123 -2.96 1.76 -20.08
CA LEU A 123 -4.04 2.63 -19.62
C LEU A 123 -3.96 4.00 -20.30
N LYS A 124 -2.82 4.68 -20.24
CA LYS A 124 -2.63 6.03 -20.83
C LYS A 124 -2.89 6.07 -22.33
N SER A 125 -2.49 5.02 -23.05
CA SER A 125 -2.67 4.90 -24.52
C SER A 125 -4.04 4.34 -24.92
N SER A 126 -4.90 3.95 -23.97
CA SER A 126 -6.17 3.28 -24.26
C SER A 126 -7.25 4.14 -24.87
N GLY A 127 -7.15 5.47 -24.74
CA GLY A 127 -8.21 6.44 -25.07
C GLY A 127 -9.36 6.46 -24.04
N LEU A 128 -9.21 5.82 -22.89
CA LEU A 128 -10.12 5.95 -21.75
C LEU A 128 -9.73 7.16 -20.89
N PRO A 129 -10.67 7.82 -20.20
CA PRO A 129 -10.34 8.77 -19.17
C PRO A 129 -9.68 8.04 -17.99
N TRP A 130 -8.58 8.59 -17.48
CA TRP A 130 -7.81 7.94 -16.43
C TRP A 130 -7.26 8.92 -15.38
N THR A 131 -7.02 8.43 -14.18
CA THR A 131 -6.28 9.12 -13.12
C THR A 131 -5.37 8.11 -12.43
N LEU A 132 -4.13 8.51 -12.13
CA LEU A 132 -3.26 7.71 -11.27
C LEU A 132 -3.38 8.16 -9.82
N ILE A 133 -3.46 7.19 -8.95
CA ILE A 133 -3.36 7.33 -7.50
C ILE A 133 -2.04 6.68 -7.11
N SER A 134 -1.05 7.51 -6.79
CA SER A 134 0.34 7.10 -6.60
C SER A 134 0.76 7.30 -5.14
N PRO A 135 0.40 6.38 -4.22
CA PRO A 135 0.84 6.49 -2.82
C PRO A 135 2.35 6.21 -2.68
N THR A 136 2.96 6.83 -1.69
CA THR A 136 4.24 6.38 -1.12
C THR A 136 4.04 5.07 -0.34
N SER A 137 5.05 4.62 0.42
CA SER A 137 4.88 3.43 1.25
C SER A 137 3.75 3.65 2.27
N VAL A 138 2.86 2.66 2.35
CA VAL A 138 1.68 2.75 3.22
C VAL A 138 2.04 2.32 4.64
N MET A 139 1.61 3.10 5.64
CA MET A 139 1.93 2.84 7.06
C MET A 139 1.59 1.41 7.47
N GLU A 140 0.43 0.89 7.05
CA GLU A 140 -0.04 -0.45 7.38
C GLU A 140 0.90 -1.56 6.90
N THR A 141 1.60 -1.38 5.78
CA THR A 141 2.58 -2.36 5.28
C THR A 141 3.99 -2.08 5.75
N ALA A 142 4.41 -0.82 5.75
CA ALA A 142 5.76 -0.43 6.15
C ALA A 142 6.04 -0.73 7.64
N LEU A 143 5.01 -0.64 8.49
CA LEU A 143 5.13 -0.86 9.94
C LEU A 143 4.86 -2.31 10.38
N ASN A 144 4.40 -3.20 9.50
CA ASN A 144 4.22 -4.63 9.83
C ASN A 144 5.51 -5.29 10.34
N ALA A 145 6.66 -4.98 9.73
CA ALA A 145 7.94 -5.51 10.20
C ALA A 145 8.33 -4.95 11.58
N VAL A 146 7.93 -3.70 11.85
CA VAL A 146 8.14 -3.04 13.16
C VAL A 146 7.24 -3.65 14.20
N GLU A 147 5.97 -3.90 13.90
CA GLU A 147 5.02 -4.58 14.77
C GLU A 147 5.56 -5.93 15.26
N GLY A 148 6.05 -6.77 14.36
CA GLY A 148 6.59 -8.09 14.68
C GLY A 148 7.84 -8.06 15.57
N THR A 149 8.64 -7.00 15.53
CA THR A 149 9.91 -6.87 16.26
C THR A 149 9.86 -5.90 17.45
N ALA A 150 8.88 -5.01 17.52
CA ALA A 150 8.70 -4.09 18.62
C ALA A 150 8.66 -4.77 20.00
N PRO A 151 8.00 -5.94 20.21
CA PRO A 151 8.06 -6.66 21.47
C PRO A 151 9.48 -7.11 21.88
N LEU A 152 10.39 -7.23 20.92
CA LEU A 152 11.81 -7.56 21.16
C LEU A 152 12.63 -6.34 21.63
N GLY A 153 12.06 -5.13 21.56
CA GLY A 153 12.75 -3.87 21.86
C GLY A 153 13.77 -3.46 20.79
N CYS A 154 13.64 -3.99 19.58
CA CYS A 154 14.52 -3.68 18.46
C CYS A 154 13.75 -3.77 17.13
N VAL A 155 14.15 -2.97 16.15
CA VAL A 155 13.78 -3.08 14.76
C VAL A 155 15.02 -3.37 13.95
N LEU A 156 14.98 -4.45 13.18
CA LEU A 156 16.07 -4.84 12.29
C LEU A 156 15.62 -4.51 10.86
N SER A 157 16.31 -3.60 10.20
CA SER A 157 16.01 -3.21 8.82
C SER A 157 17.29 -2.78 8.09
N MET A 158 17.19 -2.25 6.88
CA MET A 158 18.31 -1.85 6.04
C MET A 158 18.05 -0.51 5.34
N THR A 159 17.26 0.37 5.95
CA THR A 159 16.85 1.64 5.34
C THR A 159 17.89 2.76 5.49
N GLY A 160 18.95 2.55 6.27
CA GLY A 160 19.95 3.58 6.52
C GLY A 160 19.35 4.82 7.16
N GLU A 161 19.74 5.99 6.64
CA GLU A 161 19.23 7.30 7.02
C GLU A 161 18.19 7.84 6.02
N GLY A 162 17.80 7.01 5.03
CA GLY A 162 16.79 7.38 4.05
C GLY A 162 15.44 7.67 4.70
N LYS A 163 14.70 8.60 4.11
CA LYS A 163 13.39 9.04 4.62
C LYS A 163 12.26 8.65 3.69
N ASN A 164 11.09 8.50 4.28
CA ASN A 164 9.87 8.21 3.55
C ASN A 164 8.70 8.98 4.16
N ALA A 165 7.85 9.54 3.32
CA ALA A 165 6.61 10.18 3.76
C ALA A 165 5.49 9.13 3.76
N LEU A 166 5.48 8.26 4.78
CA LEU A 166 4.52 7.17 4.91
C LEU A 166 3.08 7.70 4.90
N VAL A 167 2.24 7.17 4.02
CA VAL A 167 0.82 7.56 3.91
C VAL A 167 -0.07 6.52 4.60
N ALA A 168 -1.11 6.95 5.31
CA ALA A 168 -2.10 6.04 5.85
C ALA A 168 -3.00 5.48 4.74
N ASN A 169 -3.34 4.19 4.77
CA ASN A 169 -4.27 3.59 3.79
C ASN A 169 -5.64 4.29 3.78
N ARG A 170 -6.10 4.77 4.92
CA ARG A 170 -7.32 5.56 5.03
C ARG A 170 -7.24 6.84 4.18
N ASP A 171 -6.12 7.55 4.21
CA ASP A 171 -5.93 8.78 3.43
C ASP A 171 -5.94 8.47 1.92
N VAL A 172 -5.32 7.35 1.51
CA VAL A 172 -5.40 6.88 0.12
C VAL A 172 -6.85 6.61 -0.28
N ALA A 173 -7.63 5.97 0.58
CA ALA A 173 -9.03 5.68 0.31
C ALA A 173 -9.88 6.96 0.19
N ILE A 174 -9.69 7.93 1.09
CA ILE A 174 -10.40 9.23 1.08
C ILE A 174 -10.05 10.02 -0.21
N ALA A 175 -8.76 10.13 -0.54
CA ALA A 175 -8.32 10.80 -1.76
C ALA A 175 -8.86 10.10 -3.02
N THR A 176 -8.84 8.76 -3.05
CA THR A 176 -9.41 7.99 -4.15
C THR A 176 -10.91 8.21 -4.28
N ARG A 177 -11.65 8.26 -3.16
CA ARG A 177 -13.08 8.61 -3.17
C ARG A 177 -13.29 10.00 -3.77
N ALA A 178 -12.53 11.01 -3.38
CA ALA A 178 -12.64 12.37 -3.93
C ALA A 178 -12.45 12.37 -5.45
N VAL A 179 -11.46 11.64 -5.96
CA VAL A 179 -11.17 11.50 -7.39
C VAL A 179 -12.31 10.75 -8.10
N ILE A 180 -12.72 9.58 -7.61
CA ILE A 180 -13.62 8.69 -8.35
C ILE A 180 -15.08 9.17 -8.33
N THR A 181 -15.43 10.00 -7.33
CA THR A 181 -16.76 10.64 -7.25
C THR A 181 -16.75 12.09 -7.71
N GLY A 182 -15.59 12.69 -7.91
CA GLY A 182 -15.39 14.06 -8.39
C GLY A 182 -15.43 14.22 -9.91
N SER A 183 -14.86 15.31 -10.38
CA SER A 183 -14.67 15.63 -11.79
C SER A 183 -13.39 16.46 -12.00
N GLY A 184 -12.87 16.50 -13.24
CA GLY A 184 -11.68 17.28 -13.55
C GLY A 184 -10.37 16.59 -13.17
N HIS A 185 -10.38 15.27 -12.98
CA HIS A 185 -9.23 14.47 -12.59
C HIS A 185 -8.61 13.68 -13.75
N ASP A 186 -9.21 13.74 -14.94
CA ASP A 186 -8.72 13.03 -16.11
C ASP A 186 -7.29 13.46 -16.50
N GLY A 187 -6.45 12.49 -16.81
CA GLY A 187 -5.04 12.67 -17.19
C GLY A 187 -4.11 13.08 -16.04
N LYS A 188 -4.57 13.06 -14.78
CA LYS A 188 -3.77 13.47 -13.62
C LYS A 188 -3.10 12.29 -12.91
N ASP A 189 -1.94 12.56 -12.31
CA ASP A 189 -1.23 11.67 -11.40
C ASP A 189 -1.11 12.35 -10.03
N TYR A 190 -1.80 11.81 -9.03
CA TYR A 190 -1.77 12.29 -7.65
C TYR A 190 -0.82 11.45 -6.82
N ARG A 191 0.36 12.02 -6.54
CA ARG A 191 1.33 11.41 -5.63
C ARG A 191 0.88 11.66 -4.20
N LEU A 192 0.32 10.62 -3.57
CA LEU A 192 -0.18 10.71 -2.21
C LEU A 192 0.92 10.36 -1.21
N THR A 193 1.26 11.33 -0.38
CA THR A 193 2.25 11.18 0.68
C THR A 193 1.63 11.45 2.04
N GLY A 194 2.22 10.90 3.10
CA GLY A 194 1.99 11.42 4.43
C GLY A 194 2.59 12.83 4.58
N PRO A 195 2.25 13.54 5.66
CA PRO A 195 2.68 14.92 5.88
C PRO A 195 4.12 15.05 6.40
N GLN A 196 4.82 13.94 6.68
CA GLN A 196 6.10 13.93 7.36
C GLN A 196 7.11 13.02 6.64
N LEU A 197 8.30 13.54 6.33
CA LEU A 197 9.45 12.72 5.91
C LEU A 197 10.16 12.17 7.16
N LEU A 198 10.10 10.87 7.38
CA LEU A 198 10.64 10.19 8.55
C LEU A 198 11.63 9.11 8.14
N ASP A 199 12.76 9.04 8.84
CA ASP A 199 13.65 7.88 8.83
C ASP A 199 13.19 6.81 9.85
N MET A 200 13.82 5.64 9.79
CA MET A 200 13.43 4.51 10.65
C MET A 200 13.72 4.79 12.14
N GLU A 201 14.73 5.59 12.45
CA GLU A 201 15.05 5.99 13.82
C GLU A 201 13.95 6.86 14.41
N GLN A 202 13.48 7.86 13.66
CA GLN A 202 12.35 8.71 14.05
C GLN A 202 11.05 7.90 14.22
N ILE A 203 10.82 6.91 13.36
CA ILE A 203 9.67 5.99 13.48
C ILE A 203 9.79 5.18 14.77
N CYS A 204 10.95 4.59 15.05
CA CYS A 204 11.20 3.85 16.28
C CYS A 204 11.03 4.71 17.54
N ALA A 205 11.45 5.97 17.48
CA ALA A 205 11.27 6.94 18.57
C ALA A 205 9.79 7.24 18.83
N ALA A 206 8.99 7.46 17.77
CA ALA A 206 7.55 7.69 17.88
C ALA A 206 6.83 6.47 18.49
N ILE A 207 7.16 5.25 18.02
CA ILE A 207 6.60 4.02 18.58
C ILE A 207 7.04 3.81 20.03
N SER A 208 8.32 4.05 20.35
CA SER A 208 8.84 3.97 21.72
C SER A 208 8.07 4.86 22.69
N LYS A 209 7.78 6.09 22.26
CA LYS A 209 6.97 7.06 23.02
C LYS A 209 5.54 6.54 23.24
N GLN A 210 4.92 5.99 22.18
CA GLN A 210 3.56 5.44 22.25
C GLN A 210 3.45 4.28 23.24
N VAL A 211 4.41 3.34 23.22
CA VAL A 211 4.34 2.10 24.02
C VAL A 211 5.04 2.21 25.37
N GLY A 212 5.67 3.34 25.69
CA GLY A 212 6.35 3.59 26.96
C GLY A 212 7.59 2.70 27.22
N ARG A 213 8.24 2.22 26.16
CA ARG A 213 9.47 1.40 26.24
C ARG A 213 10.37 1.65 25.03
N THR A 214 11.68 1.55 25.24
CA THR A 214 12.66 1.78 24.17
C THR A 214 12.59 0.70 23.10
N ILE A 215 12.52 1.14 21.84
CA ILE A 215 12.65 0.33 20.63
C ILE A 215 13.79 0.95 19.82
N THR A 216 14.89 0.21 19.66
CA THR A 216 16.10 0.68 19.00
C THR A 216 16.13 0.18 17.57
N TYR A 217 16.47 1.06 16.63
CA TYR A 217 16.72 0.70 15.24
C TYR A 217 18.14 0.14 15.05
N TYR A 218 18.26 -0.93 14.28
CA TYR A 218 19.52 -1.55 13.86
C TYR A 218 19.56 -1.60 12.34
N ASP A 219 20.47 -0.83 11.74
CA ASP A 219 20.65 -0.74 10.30
C ASP A 219 21.63 -1.81 9.82
N LEU A 220 21.09 -2.94 9.37
CA LEU A 220 21.89 -4.08 8.92
C LEU A 220 22.39 -3.89 7.48
N PRO A 221 23.56 -4.46 7.15
CA PRO A 221 23.92 -4.69 5.76
C PRO A 221 22.87 -5.53 5.03
N GLU A 222 22.66 -5.25 3.75
CA GLU A 222 21.60 -5.89 2.95
C GLU A 222 21.70 -7.41 2.94
N ASP A 223 22.91 -7.96 2.80
CA ASP A 223 23.16 -9.40 2.80
C ASP A 223 22.83 -10.06 4.16
N GLU A 224 23.19 -9.39 5.27
CA GLU A 224 22.85 -9.86 6.63
C GLU A 224 21.34 -9.80 6.85
N PHE A 225 20.66 -8.73 6.39
CA PHE A 225 19.22 -8.59 6.50
C PHE A 225 18.50 -9.65 5.65
N ALA A 226 18.88 -9.84 4.40
CA ALA A 226 18.30 -10.84 3.51
C ALA A 226 18.46 -12.27 4.07
N ALA A 227 19.66 -12.63 4.54
CA ALA A 227 19.91 -13.93 5.17
C ALA A 227 19.05 -14.14 6.43
N MET A 228 18.86 -13.10 7.24
CA MET A 228 18.00 -13.14 8.42
C MET A 228 16.53 -13.36 8.02
N MET A 229 16.03 -12.65 7.02
CA MET A 229 14.65 -12.76 6.54
C MET A 229 14.36 -14.16 6.00
N LEU A 230 15.20 -14.69 5.10
CA LEU A 230 15.05 -16.04 4.54
C LEU A 230 15.06 -17.14 5.61
N LYS A 231 15.81 -16.94 6.69
CA LYS A 231 15.88 -17.89 7.80
C LYS A 231 14.63 -17.85 8.70
N ASN A 232 14.12 -16.67 9.02
CA ASN A 232 13.18 -16.47 10.13
C ASN A 232 11.76 -16.13 9.71
N THR A 233 11.46 -15.99 8.40
CA THR A 233 10.12 -15.72 7.87
C THR A 233 9.64 -16.88 6.99
N GLU A 234 8.39 -16.80 6.54
CA GLU A 234 7.83 -17.76 5.58
C GLU A 234 8.36 -17.57 4.15
N ILE A 235 9.02 -16.43 3.86
CA ILE A 235 9.64 -16.17 2.56
C ILE A 235 10.94 -16.97 2.48
N LYS A 236 10.97 -17.99 1.61
CA LYS A 236 12.14 -18.87 1.42
C LYS A 236 12.82 -18.68 0.07
N ASP A 237 12.13 -18.07 -0.89
CA ASP A 237 12.67 -17.77 -2.21
C ASP A 237 13.34 -16.37 -2.20
N PRO A 238 14.64 -16.27 -2.49
CA PRO A 238 15.34 -14.98 -2.58
C PRO A 238 14.73 -14.01 -3.61
N ALA A 239 14.18 -14.51 -4.71
CA ALA A 239 13.56 -13.66 -5.72
C ALA A 239 12.25 -13.05 -5.21
N VAL A 240 11.47 -13.81 -4.44
CA VAL A 240 10.26 -13.30 -3.76
C VAL A 240 10.65 -12.30 -2.68
N LEU A 241 11.71 -12.56 -1.90
CA LEU A 241 12.20 -11.62 -0.89
C LEU A 241 12.66 -10.31 -1.55
N GLU A 242 13.41 -10.38 -2.64
CA GLU A 242 13.83 -9.21 -3.41
C GLU A 242 12.63 -8.38 -3.82
N GLN A 243 11.64 -8.99 -4.46
CA GLN A 243 10.46 -8.29 -4.99
C GLN A 243 9.53 -7.73 -3.91
N MET A 244 9.38 -8.43 -2.80
CA MET A 244 8.39 -8.06 -1.77
C MET A 244 8.96 -7.13 -0.70
N VAL A 245 10.29 -7.12 -0.49
CA VAL A 245 10.91 -6.45 0.67
C VAL A 245 12.15 -5.65 0.29
N ILE A 246 13.19 -6.33 -0.26
CA ILE A 246 14.53 -5.73 -0.36
C ILE A 246 14.53 -4.50 -1.27
N MET A 247 13.93 -4.58 -2.45
CA MET A 247 13.88 -3.46 -3.38
C MET A 247 13.20 -2.21 -2.80
N HIS A 248 12.18 -2.40 -1.96
CA HIS A 248 11.47 -1.28 -1.32
C HIS A 248 12.33 -0.62 -0.23
N LEU A 249 13.01 -1.41 0.59
CA LEU A 249 13.92 -0.89 1.63
C LEU A 249 15.17 -0.26 1.01
N ARG A 250 15.67 -0.82 -0.09
CA ARG A 250 16.78 -0.25 -0.86
C ARG A 250 16.38 1.10 -1.47
N ALA A 251 15.20 1.21 -2.07
CA ALA A 251 14.68 2.48 -2.57
C ALA A 251 14.55 3.54 -1.47
N TRP A 252 14.15 3.12 -0.27
CA TRP A 252 14.11 3.98 0.89
C TRP A 252 15.53 4.44 1.28
N LYS A 253 16.48 3.51 1.46
CA LYS A 253 17.88 3.77 1.81
C LYS A 253 18.58 4.74 0.84
N GLU A 254 18.27 4.63 -0.45
CA GLU A 254 18.84 5.45 -1.52
C GLU A 254 18.14 6.81 -1.70
N GLY A 255 17.20 7.19 -0.83
CA GLY A 255 16.44 8.44 -0.92
C GLY A 255 15.39 8.47 -2.03
N ARG A 256 15.14 7.36 -2.71
CA ARG A 256 14.15 7.28 -3.81
C ARG A 256 12.69 7.37 -3.31
N ALA A 257 12.49 7.24 -1.99
CA ALA A 257 11.22 7.42 -1.32
C ALA A 257 11.04 8.82 -0.68
N GLU A 258 12.01 9.71 -0.83
CA GLU A 258 11.98 11.08 -0.28
C GLU A 258 11.13 12.01 -1.14
N VAL A 259 9.84 11.72 -1.17
CA VAL A 259 8.82 12.50 -1.87
C VAL A 259 7.82 13.02 -0.86
N ILE A 260 7.52 14.31 -0.90
CA ILE A 260 6.43 14.93 -0.13
C ILE A 260 5.63 15.87 -1.04
N THR A 261 4.29 15.78 -0.94
CA THR A 261 3.37 16.58 -1.76
C THR A 261 2.15 16.99 -0.94
N ASP A 262 1.43 18.00 -1.43
CA ASP A 262 0.18 18.47 -0.85
C ASP A 262 -1.07 17.84 -1.51
N ALA A 263 -0.90 16.82 -2.34
CA ALA A 263 -1.97 16.23 -3.16
C ALA A 263 -3.17 15.74 -2.33
N PHE A 264 -2.94 15.19 -1.14
CA PHE A 264 -4.03 14.81 -0.25
C PHE A 264 -4.85 16.02 0.20
N THR A 265 -4.18 17.08 0.67
CA THR A 265 -4.84 18.32 1.11
C THR A 265 -5.53 19.03 -0.06
N GLU A 266 -4.94 19.05 -1.24
CA GLU A 266 -5.56 19.62 -2.44
C GLU A 266 -6.85 18.89 -2.83
N LEU A 267 -6.89 17.57 -2.68
CA LEU A 267 -8.05 16.74 -3.03
C LEU A 267 -9.17 16.80 -1.97
N THR A 268 -8.80 16.93 -0.70
CA THR A 268 -9.75 16.70 0.41
C THR A 268 -10.05 17.95 1.23
N GLY A 269 -9.15 18.94 1.21
CA GLY A 269 -9.18 20.10 2.11
C GLY A 269 -8.71 19.81 3.53
N GLU A 270 -8.30 18.55 3.81
CA GLU A 270 -7.89 18.09 5.14
C GLU A 270 -6.38 17.82 5.19
N PRO A 271 -5.72 17.94 6.34
CA PRO A 271 -4.32 17.51 6.48
C PRO A 271 -4.22 15.99 6.45
N GLY A 272 -3.13 15.46 5.89
CA GLY A 272 -2.84 14.03 5.93
C GLY A 272 -2.58 13.51 7.35
N THR A 273 -2.81 12.22 7.55
CA THR A 273 -2.62 11.54 8.85
C THR A 273 -1.13 11.51 9.22
N THR A 274 -0.78 12.07 10.38
CA THR A 274 0.58 11.97 10.93
C THR A 274 0.88 10.57 11.47
N LEU A 275 2.17 10.21 11.61
CA LEU A 275 2.54 8.94 12.24
C LEU A 275 1.99 8.83 13.68
N GLU A 276 2.07 9.91 14.44
CA GLU A 276 1.56 9.96 15.81
C GLU A 276 0.05 9.72 15.88
N ASP A 277 -0.73 10.31 14.97
CA ASP A 277 -2.19 10.12 14.96
C ASP A 277 -2.56 8.73 14.48
N TRP A 278 -1.83 8.19 13.51
CA TRP A 278 -1.98 6.79 13.09
C TRP A 278 -1.68 5.82 14.23
N LEU A 279 -0.58 6.05 14.98
CA LEU A 279 -0.21 5.23 16.14
C LEU A 279 -1.26 5.28 17.26
N LYS A 280 -1.87 6.45 17.53
CA LYS A 280 -2.98 6.55 18.51
C LYS A 280 -4.17 5.67 18.13
N THR A 281 -4.51 5.63 16.83
CA THR A 281 -5.64 4.83 16.32
C THR A 281 -5.31 3.34 16.25
N ASN A 282 -4.05 2.99 16.01
CA ASN A 282 -3.57 1.63 15.82
C ASN A 282 -2.67 1.14 16.97
N HIS A 283 -2.76 1.75 18.17
CA HIS A 283 -1.88 1.45 19.29
C HIS A 283 -1.87 -0.05 19.67
N GLN A 284 -3.01 -0.74 19.51
CA GLN A 284 -3.14 -2.17 19.81
C GLN A 284 -2.14 -3.05 19.08
N LEU A 285 -1.62 -2.61 17.91
CA LEU A 285 -0.60 -3.35 17.17
C LEU A 285 0.73 -3.43 17.94
N PHE A 286 1.00 -2.47 18.83
CA PHE A 286 2.26 -2.32 19.54
C PHE A 286 2.17 -2.51 21.05
N ASP A 287 0.97 -2.56 21.62
CA ASP A 287 0.71 -2.59 23.08
C ASP A 287 1.07 -3.91 23.74
N ALA A 288 1.26 -4.98 22.99
CA ALA A 288 1.57 -6.29 23.52
C ALA A 288 2.82 -6.24 24.43
N LYS A 289 2.64 -6.54 25.71
CA LYS A 289 3.76 -6.66 26.65
C LYS A 289 4.64 -7.84 26.22
N PRO A 290 5.96 -7.62 26.08
CA PRO A 290 6.85 -8.69 25.67
C PRO A 290 6.86 -9.82 26.71
N THR A 291 6.74 -11.06 26.25
CA THR A 291 6.92 -12.26 27.07
C THR A 291 8.37 -12.37 27.53
N ILE A 292 8.63 -13.25 28.51
CA ILE A 292 10.01 -13.53 28.99
C ILE A 292 10.88 -14.02 27.82
N ALA A 293 10.34 -14.90 26.98
CA ALA A 293 11.05 -15.42 25.80
C ALA A 293 11.40 -14.29 24.80
N GLN A 294 10.46 -13.39 24.50
CA GLN A 294 10.69 -12.25 23.63
C GLN A 294 11.74 -11.29 24.20
N ARG A 295 11.73 -11.03 25.51
CA ARG A 295 12.77 -10.21 26.17
C ARG A 295 14.17 -10.84 26.05
N ALA A 296 14.26 -12.16 26.25
CA ALA A 296 15.51 -12.90 26.12
C ALA A 296 16.01 -12.89 24.67
N THR A 297 15.13 -13.17 23.71
CA THR A 297 15.45 -13.08 22.26
C THR A 297 15.88 -11.68 21.88
N GLY A 298 15.17 -10.65 22.34
CA GLY A 298 15.51 -9.26 22.07
C GLY A 298 16.88 -8.89 22.65
N ALA A 299 17.22 -9.35 23.87
CA ALA A 299 18.54 -9.11 24.45
C ALA A 299 19.67 -9.76 23.62
N LEU A 300 19.44 -10.99 23.13
CA LEU A 300 20.40 -11.67 22.25
C LEU A 300 20.58 -10.92 20.90
N LEU A 301 19.48 -10.49 20.29
CA LEU A 301 19.55 -9.75 19.02
C LEU A 301 20.25 -8.40 19.18
N ARG A 302 19.93 -7.64 20.24
CA ARG A 302 20.60 -6.37 20.54
C ARG A 302 22.10 -6.56 20.80
N GLY A 303 22.50 -7.64 21.50
CA GLY A 303 23.91 -7.99 21.68
C GLY A 303 24.58 -8.34 20.34
N LYS A 304 23.95 -9.22 19.55
CA LYS A 304 24.48 -9.67 18.26
C LYS A 304 24.69 -8.52 17.26
N TYR A 305 23.72 -7.60 17.21
CA TYR A 305 23.71 -6.52 16.23
C TYR A 305 24.11 -5.15 16.79
N SER A 306 24.73 -5.12 17.99
CA SER A 306 25.08 -3.87 18.70
C SER A 306 25.90 -2.89 17.86
N LYS A 307 26.77 -3.38 16.99
CA LYS A 307 27.57 -2.55 16.06
C LYS A 307 26.74 -1.79 15.00
N TYR A 308 25.48 -2.15 14.82
CA TYR A 308 24.56 -1.54 13.84
C TYR A 308 23.47 -0.69 14.49
N ALA A 309 23.52 -0.50 15.82
CA ALA A 309 22.54 0.32 16.54
C ALA A 309 22.62 1.79 16.08
N LYS A 310 21.47 2.37 15.82
CA LYS A 310 21.28 3.82 15.61
C LYS A 310 20.73 4.43 16.90
N HIS A 311 21.15 5.67 17.22
CA HIS A 311 20.87 6.34 18.51
C HIS A 311 20.30 7.73 18.27
#